data_4d661eff06d4409e2b85ebfdf8ba8a94
#
_entry.id   4d661eff06d4409e2b85ebfdf8ba8a94
#
_cell.length_a   1.000
_cell.length_b   1.000
_cell.length_c   1.000
_cell.angle_alpha   90.00
_cell.angle_beta   90.00
_cell.angle_gamma   90.00
#
_symmetry.space_group_name_H-M   'P 1'
#
loop_
_entity.id
_entity.type
_entity.pdbx_description
1 polymer ?
#
loop_
_entity_poly.entity_id
_entity_poly.type
_entity_poly.pdbx_seq_one_letter_code
_entity_poly.pdbx_strand_id
1 'polypeptide(L)'
;MCPIWPLHLIILYILALCPLWVLCQAAPSLTANFVPDVVSINMNEYKYVDVNITGTGLQEGDAFTVQTRNTHIAEAEWNSTNLYTGSSSTWTGRLRVTGNFLGRTDVTVEARRGTQLFSITNGSLPAIIVRPERVIDTIFTTSVATFVSLIFINFGCAMHWPTVLNVIKKPIGPLIGLAGQFLFMPLMTFGLGFLIFPDNPAMRLGMFFTGCAPGGGASNIWTFILGGNLNLSLAMTSISTLASFGFMPAWLFSLGQVVFRNANIVVPYTRIATFVVGLLVPLGIGLGMQKWTPRLAAFMVRILKGFSTTLLLFIIIFAIVTNLYIFELFTWQIIVAGMGIPWLGYLAGYVVSRLCRQPHADALAISIETGIQNTGIAIFLLRYALGQPEADLTTVVPVSCAIMTPVPMTAIFIYQKIKACVVNRGKHEKIDEETNTPVSETPEPRVAVISTADAIDSK
;
A
#
# COMPACT_ATOMS: atom_id res chain seq x y z
N MET A 1 23.93 -55.56 -60.81
CA MET A 1 25.14 -55.51 -59.97
C MET A 1 24.85 -54.58 -58.78
N CYS A 2 24.46 -55.20 -57.65
CA CYS A 2 24.33 -54.44 -56.38
C CYS A 2 25.72 -54.30 -55.75
N PRO A 3 26.14 -53.13 -55.29
CA PRO A 3 27.37 -53.01 -54.50
C PRO A 3 27.12 -53.51 -53.08
N ILE A 4 27.72 -54.61 -52.74
CA ILE A 4 27.82 -55.13 -51.37
C ILE A 4 28.80 -54.20 -50.63
N TRP A 5 28.29 -53.32 -49.81
CA TRP A 5 29.11 -52.55 -48.86
C TRP A 5 29.72 -53.52 -47.82
N PRO A 6 31.02 -53.46 -47.58
CA PRO A 6 31.67 -54.44 -46.72
C PRO A 6 31.13 -54.29 -45.29
N LEU A 7 30.58 -55.37 -44.78
CA LEU A 7 30.03 -55.47 -43.42
C LEU A 7 31.00 -55.02 -42.33
N HIS A 8 32.31 -55.03 -42.64
CA HIS A 8 33.39 -54.57 -41.77
C HIS A 8 33.35 -53.05 -41.45
N LEU A 9 32.84 -52.22 -42.36
CA LEU A 9 32.72 -50.77 -42.12
C LEU A 9 31.55 -50.45 -41.19
N ILE A 10 30.49 -51.21 -41.24
CA ILE A 10 29.32 -51.08 -40.34
C ILE A 10 29.70 -51.54 -38.92
N ILE A 11 30.47 -52.59 -38.80
CA ILE A 11 30.99 -53.11 -37.51
C ILE A 11 31.98 -52.15 -36.91
N LEU A 12 32.86 -51.53 -37.70
CA LEU A 12 33.79 -50.49 -37.24
C LEU A 12 33.05 -49.20 -36.81
N TYR A 13 31.95 -48.83 -37.46
CA TYR A 13 31.13 -47.68 -37.09
C TYR A 13 30.34 -47.91 -35.78
N ILE A 14 29.84 -49.16 -35.61
CA ILE A 14 29.16 -49.59 -34.37
C ILE A 14 30.16 -49.70 -33.22
N LEU A 15 31.38 -50.16 -33.45
CA LEU A 15 32.45 -50.22 -32.44
C LEU A 15 33.03 -48.86 -32.11
N ALA A 16 33.03 -47.90 -33.05
CA ALA A 16 33.44 -46.50 -32.80
C ALA A 16 32.37 -45.68 -32.03
N LEU A 17 31.09 -46.07 -32.10
CA LEU A 17 30.01 -45.49 -31.33
C LEU A 17 29.87 -46.09 -29.93
N CYS A 18 30.48 -47.26 -29.67
CA CYS A 18 30.44 -47.93 -28.37
C CYS A 18 31.14 -47.18 -27.23
N PRO A 19 32.23 -46.42 -27.41
CA PRO A 19 32.80 -45.66 -26.31
C PRO A 19 32.03 -44.39 -25.95
N LEU A 20 31.13 -43.88 -26.83
CA LEU A 20 30.27 -42.76 -26.52
C LEU A 20 29.08 -43.14 -25.62
N TRP A 21 28.73 -44.42 -25.53
CA TRP A 21 27.68 -44.91 -24.64
C TRP A 21 28.15 -45.18 -23.20
N VAL A 22 29.46 -45.30 -22.98
CA VAL A 22 30.02 -45.61 -21.65
C VAL A 22 30.29 -44.35 -20.82
N LEU A 23 30.15 -43.14 -21.40
CA LEU A 23 30.35 -41.87 -20.70
C LEU A 23 29.06 -41.13 -20.32
N CYS A 24 27.90 -41.72 -20.53
CA CYS A 24 26.67 -41.21 -19.92
C CYS A 24 26.59 -41.73 -18.47
N GLN A 25 27.49 -41.26 -17.60
CA GLN A 25 27.29 -41.42 -16.17
C GLN A 25 25.97 -40.75 -15.84
N ALA A 26 24.98 -41.52 -15.40
CA ALA A 26 23.72 -40.99 -14.92
C ALA A 26 24.03 -39.89 -13.89
N ALA A 27 23.46 -38.72 -14.11
CA ALA A 27 23.63 -37.60 -13.15
C ALA A 27 23.26 -38.10 -11.75
N PRO A 28 24.05 -37.83 -10.72
CA PRO A 28 23.77 -38.29 -9.36
C PRO A 28 22.38 -37.79 -8.94
N SER A 29 21.51 -38.72 -8.53
CA SER A 29 20.22 -38.36 -7.95
C SER A 29 20.39 -38.15 -6.46
N LEU A 30 20.62 -36.91 -6.05
CA LEU A 30 20.79 -36.52 -4.66
C LEU A 30 19.51 -35.88 -4.12
N THR A 31 19.17 -36.18 -2.88
CA THR A 31 18.03 -35.59 -2.17
C THR A 31 18.53 -34.99 -0.85
N ALA A 32 18.20 -33.75 -0.58
CA ALA A 32 18.48 -33.10 0.69
C ALA A 32 17.27 -33.19 1.63
N ASN A 33 17.56 -33.37 2.90
CA ASN A 33 16.59 -33.24 4.00
C ASN A 33 17.16 -32.31 5.04
N PHE A 34 16.41 -31.22 5.30
CA PHE A 34 16.77 -30.18 6.27
C PHE A 34 16.00 -30.41 7.58
N VAL A 35 16.66 -30.21 8.70
CA VAL A 35 16.05 -30.29 10.05
C VAL A 35 16.39 -29.02 10.82
N PRO A 36 15.42 -28.11 11.02
CA PRO A 36 14.04 -28.14 10.51
C PRO A 36 13.93 -27.88 9.00
N ASP A 37 12.80 -28.24 8.39
CA ASP A 37 12.48 -28.05 6.95
C ASP A 37 12.18 -26.59 6.57
N VAL A 38 11.87 -25.74 7.55
CA VAL A 38 11.73 -24.28 7.46
C VAL A 38 12.43 -23.65 8.66
N VAL A 39 13.26 -22.66 8.41
CA VAL A 39 13.96 -21.96 9.50
C VAL A 39 13.39 -20.57 9.70
N SER A 40 12.92 -20.28 10.95
CA SER A 40 12.51 -18.94 11.37
C SER A 40 13.56 -18.39 12.34
N ILE A 41 14.09 -17.19 12.01
CA ILE A 41 15.22 -16.56 12.72
C ILE A 41 14.84 -15.10 13.00
N ASN A 42 15.20 -14.59 14.18
CA ASN A 42 15.10 -13.16 14.43
C ASN A 42 16.20 -12.39 13.70
N MET A 43 15.91 -11.15 13.33
CA MET A 43 16.93 -10.26 12.75
C MET A 43 18.13 -10.15 13.69
N ASN A 44 19.33 -10.18 13.09
CA ASN A 44 20.63 -10.13 13.76
C ASN A 44 20.93 -11.35 14.65
N GLU A 45 20.18 -12.44 14.50
CA GLU A 45 20.43 -13.72 15.14
C GLU A 45 20.78 -14.78 14.09
N TYR A 46 21.28 -15.94 14.56
CA TYR A 46 21.54 -17.10 13.70
C TYR A 46 20.93 -18.36 14.30
N LYS A 47 20.64 -19.32 13.42
CA LYS A 47 20.26 -20.68 13.80
C LYS A 47 21.04 -21.69 13.02
N TYR A 48 21.22 -22.85 13.62
CA TYR A 48 21.79 -24.00 12.95
C TYR A 48 20.69 -24.90 12.37
N VAL A 49 20.95 -25.40 11.18
CA VAL A 49 20.08 -26.35 10.46
C VAL A 49 20.94 -27.56 10.10
N ASP A 50 20.50 -28.73 10.50
CA ASP A 50 21.16 -29.97 10.14
C ASP A 50 20.69 -30.37 8.72
N VAL A 51 21.66 -30.75 7.86
CA VAL A 51 21.41 -31.09 6.46
C VAL A 51 21.86 -32.51 6.24
N ASN A 52 20.93 -33.35 5.79
CA ASN A 52 21.22 -34.75 5.44
C ASN A 52 21.04 -34.92 3.92
N ILE A 53 22.11 -35.25 3.20
CA ILE A 53 22.07 -35.50 1.76
C ILE A 53 22.22 -37.00 1.55
N THR A 54 21.23 -37.58 0.86
CA THR A 54 21.18 -38.99 0.53
C THR A 54 21.02 -39.15 -0.97
N GLY A 55 21.51 -40.26 -1.52
CA GLY A 55 21.28 -40.52 -2.93
C GLY A 55 22.33 -41.46 -3.52
N THR A 56 22.12 -41.82 -4.79
CA THR A 56 23.04 -42.64 -5.57
C THR A 56 24.03 -41.77 -6.32
N GLY A 57 25.32 -42.16 -6.30
CA GLY A 57 26.36 -41.50 -7.07
C GLY A 57 27.17 -40.45 -6.31
N LEU A 58 27.10 -40.39 -4.96
CA LEU A 58 28.06 -39.68 -4.15
C LEU A 58 29.48 -40.25 -4.38
N GLN A 59 30.47 -39.39 -4.60
CA GLN A 59 31.84 -39.74 -4.79
C GLN A 59 32.73 -38.98 -3.82
N GLU A 60 33.80 -39.63 -3.35
CA GLU A 60 34.79 -38.98 -2.50
C GLU A 60 35.33 -37.73 -3.17
N GLY A 61 35.35 -36.61 -2.43
CA GLY A 61 35.72 -35.31 -2.93
C GLY A 61 34.58 -34.47 -3.46
N ASP A 62 33.33 -34.96 -3.45
CA ASP A 62 32.15 -34.13 -3.71
C ASP A 62 32.04 -33.02 -2.64
N ALA A 63 31.91 -31.77 -3.08
CA ALA A 63 31.74 -30.61 -2.21
C ALA A 63 30.31 -30.09 -2.27
N PHE A 64 29.78 -29.69 -1.12
CA PHE A 64 28.46 -29.06 -1.04
C PHE A 64 28.61 -27.54 -0.91
N THR A 65 28.03 -26.83 -1.83
CA THR A 65 28.01 -25.35 -1.82
C THR A 65 26.64 -24.85 -1.38
N VAL A 66 26.62 -23.75 -0.67
CA VAL A 66 25.37 -23.08 -0.24
C VAL A 66 25.28 -21.70 -0.87
N GLN A 67 24.11 -21.38 -1.37
CA GLN A 67 23.81 -20.08 -1.92
C GLN A 67 22.48 -19.57 -1.34
N THR A 68 22.43 -18.29 -1.00
CA THR A 68 21.19 -17.65 -0.58
C THR A 68 20.68 -16.79 -1.71
N ARG A 69 19.39 -16.93 -2.04
CA ARG A 69 18.75 -16.18 -3.12
C ARG A 69 18.81 -14.67 -2.89
N ASN A 70 18.72 -14.23 -1.64
CA ASN A 70 18.83 -12.83 -1.25
C ASN A 70 19.67 -12.69 0.02
N THR A 71 20.95 -12.34 -0.16
CA THR A 71 21.92 -12.19 0.92
C THR A 71 21.62 -10.98 1.84
N HIS A 72 20.86 -10.00 1.35
CA HIS A 72 20.39 -8.90 2.20
C HIS A 72 19.40 -9.38 3.29
N ILE A 73 18.62 -10.44 3.02
CA ILE A 73 17.66 -10.99 3.97
C ILE A 73 18.34 -11.98 4.91
N ALA A 74 19.09 -12.93 4.36
CA ALA A 74 19.82 -13.91 5.15
C ALA A 74 21.12 -14.33 4.46
N GLU A 75 22.08 -14.77 5.26
CA GLU A 75 23.29 -15.42 4.82
C GLU A 75 23.36 -16.83 5.37
N ALA A 76 23.93 -17.76 4.59
CA ALA A 76 24.09 -19.13 5.02
C ALA A 76 25.52 -19.60 4.75
N GLU A 77 26.12 -20.24 5.77
CA GLU A 77 27.48 -20.75 5.73
C GLU A 77 27.55 -22.14 6.34
N TRP A 78 28.45 -22.98 5.85
CA TRP A 78 28.72 -24.27 6.46
C TRP A 78 29.49 -24.10 7.78
N ASN A 79 28.96 -24.72 8.84
CA ASN A 79 29.62 -24.81 10.16
C ASN A 79 30.36 -26.14 10.33
N SER A 80 30.43 -26.96 9.29
CA SER A 80 31.10 -28.27 9.23
C SER A 80 31.86 -28.40 7.92
N THR A 81 32.64 -29.47 7.78
CA THR A 81 33.28 -29.79 6.50
C THR A 81 32.21 -30.00 5.43
N ASN A 82 32.32 -29.32 4.33
CA ASN A 82 31.43 -29.40 3.18
C ASN A 82 31.85 -30.45 2.14
N LEU A 83 32.81 -31.31 2.49
CA LEU A 83 33.35 -32.37 1.63
C LEU A 83 32.79 -33.75 2.03
N TYR A 84 32.43 -34.54 1.04
CA TYR A 84 32.09 -35.94 1.23
C TYR A 84 33.37 -36.79 1.23
N THR A 85 33.55 -37.59 2.28
CA THR A 85 34.76 -38.41 2.51
C THR A 85 34.61 -39.87 2.11
N GLY A 86 33.48 -40.23 1.46
CA GLY A 86 33.30 -41.59 0.87
C GLY A 86 32.95 -42.69 1.85
N SER A 87 32.71 -42.44 3.14
CA SER A 87 32.55 -43.46 4.18
C SER A 87 31.10 -43.99 4.34
N SER A 88 30.09 -43.36 3.72
CA SER A 88 28.68 -43.77 3.87
C SER A 88 27.86 -43.38 2.62
N SER A 89 26.65 -43.93 2.45
CA SER A 89 25.70 -43.52 1.40
C SER A 89 25.00 -42.19 1.69
N THR A 90 25.33 -41.56 2.82
CA THR A 90 24.74 -40.35 3.27
C THR A 90 25.82 -39.35 3.71
N TRP A 91 25.61 -38.09 3.43
CA TRP A 91 26.42 -37.01 3.97
C TRP A 91 25.59 -36.16 4.93
N THR A 92 26.19 -35.78 6.04
CA THR A 92 25.56 -34.91 7.04
C THR A 92 26.41 -33.68 7.28
N GLY A 93 25.78 -32.53 7.27
CA GLY A 93 26.41 -31.25 7.55
C GLY A 93 25.53 -30.35 8.37
N ARG A 94 26.10 -29.26 8.87
CA ARG A 94 25.38 -28.25 9.63
C ARG A 94 25.57 -26.90 8.99
N LEU A 95 24.45 -26.26 8.63
CA LEU A 95 24.39 -24.89 8.13
C LEU A 95 24.18 -23.94 9.29
N ARG A 96 24.93 -22.84 9.30
CA ARG A 96 24.63 -21.64 10.08
C ARG A 96 23.89 -20.67 9.15
N VAL A 97 22.62 -20.37 9.46
CA VAL A 97 21.82 -19.38 8.75
C VAL A 97 21.69 -18.16 9.63
N THR A 98 22.15 -17.01 9.16
CA THR A 98 22.11 -15.72 9.85
C THR A 98 21.04 -14.84 9.22
N GLY A 99 20.14 -14.29 10.03
CA GLY A 99 19.11 -13.37 9.58
C GLY A 99 19.61 -11.94 9.61
N ASN A 100 19.80 -11.31 8.43
CA ASN A 100 20.30 -9.95 8.31
C ASN A 100 19.14 -8.92 8.31
N PHE A 101 18.09 -9.18 7.52
CA PHE A 101 16.98 -8.27 7.38
C PHE A 101 15.63 -9.01 7.24
N LEU A 102 14.56 -8.32 7.64
CA LEU A 102 13.18 -8.81 7.61
C LEU A 102 12.77 -9.30 6.21
N GLY A 103 12.25 -10.52 6.11
CA GLY A 103 11.77 -11.07 4.83
C GLY A 103 11.81 -12.57 4.76
N ARG A 104 11.57 -13.08 3.54
CA ARG A 104 11.69 -14.48 3.18
C ARG A 104 12.73 -14.65 2.08
N THR A 105 13.53 -15.67 2.21
CA THR A 105 14.50 -16.07 1.18
C THR A 105 14.66 -17.57 1.19
N ASP A 106 15.24 -18.11 0.11
CA ASP A 106 15.55 -19.51 -0.02
C ASP A 106 17.08 -19.69 0.08
N VAL A 107 17.49 -20.64 0.89
CA VAL A 107 18.87 -21.11 0.99
C VAL A 107 18.97 -22.39 0.19
N THR A 108 19.73 -22.39 -0.90
CA THR A 108 19.87 -23.52 -1.82
C THR A 108 21.21 -24.20 -1.58
N VAL A 109 21.16 -25.53 -1.47
CA VAL A 109 22.35 -26.38 -1.40
C VAL A 109 22.53 -27.12 -2.72
N GLU A 110 23.73 -27.05 -3.29
CA GLU A 110 24.13 -27.70 -4.55
C GLU A 110 25.36 -28.58 -4.32
N ALA A 111 25.43 -29.70 -5.04
CA ALA A 111 26.62 -30.55 -5.04
C ALA A 111 27.57 -30.11 -6.16
N ARG A 112 28.86 -30.09 -5.85
CA ARG A 112 29.93 -29.71 -6.78
C ARG A 112 30.96 -30.83 -6.85
N ARG A 113 31.25 -31.29 -8.08
CA ARG A 113 32.33 -32.24 -8.38
C ARG A 113 33.29 -31.61 -9.37
N GLY A 114 34.47 -31.21 -8.89
CA GLY A 114 35.40 -30.43 -9.69
C GLY A 114 34.78 -29.09 -10.13
N THR A 115 34.56 -28.92 -11.44
CA THR A 115 33.94 -27.71 -12.02
C THR A 115 32.44 -27.90 -12.29
N GLN A 116 31.89 -29.11 -12.17
CA GLN A 116 30.48 -29.40 -12.46
C GLN A 116 29.62 -29.22 -11.23
N LEU A 117 28.49 -28.51 -11.40
CA LEU A 117 27.44 -28.33 -10.38
C LEU A 117 26.29 -29.28 -10.66
N PHE A 118 25.77 -29.91 -9.62
CA PHE A 118 24.62 -30.80 -9.68
C PHE A 118 23.51 -30.25 -8.77
N SER A 119 22.31 -30.20 -9.29
CA SER A 119 21.14 -29.84 -8.48
C SER A 119 20.77 -31.01 -7.55
N ILE A 120 20.38 -30.65 -6.32
CA ILE A 120 19.91 -31.59 -5.32
C ILE A 120 18.39 -31.49 -5.23
N THR A 121 17.68 -32.62 -5.31
CA THR A 121 16.23 -32.65 -5.11
C THR A 121 15.93 -32.21 -3.67
N ASN A 122 14.93 -31.31 -3.49
CA ASN A 122 14.63 -30.67 -2.22
C ASN A 122 15.82 -29.87 -1.61
N GLY A 123 16.75 -29.43 -2.45
CA GLY A 123 17.95 -28.68 -2.04
C GLY A 123 17.69 -27.25 -1.60
N SER A 124 16.45 -26.80 -1.45
CA SER A 124 16.06 -25.46 -1.05
C SER A 124 15.42 -25.47 0.35
N LEU A 125 15.99 -24.69 1.26
CA LEU A 125 15.50 -24.44 2.62
C LEU A 125 14.86 -23.05 2.68
N PRO A 126 13.56 -22.92 2.93
CA PRO A 126 12.90 -21.63 3.18
C PRO A 126 13.40 -21.02 4.50
N ALA A 127 13.94 -19.81 4.43
CA ALA A 127 14.36 -19.02 5.57
C ALA A 127 13.44 -17.81 5.76
N ILE A 128 12.87 -17.69 6.94
CA ILE A 128 11.94 -16.63 7.33
C ILE A 128 12.62 -15.78 8.40
N ILE A 129 12.95 -14.54 8.07
CA ILE A 129 13.55 -13.63 9.01
C ILE A 129 12.47 -12.72 9.56
N VAL A 130 12.29 -12.77 10.87
CA VAL A 130 11.26 -12.03 11.58
C VAL A 130 11.90 -11.01 12.52
N ARG A 131 11.15 -9.99 12.85
CA ARG A 131 11.57 -9.07 13.92
C ARG A 131 11.19 -9.66 15.28
N PRO A 132 12.06 -9.55 16.30
CA PRO A 132 11.68 -9.95 17.65
C PRO A 132 10.44 -9.17 18.11
N GLU A 133 9.47 -9.86 18.71
CA GLU A 133 8.30 -9.20 19.29
C GLU A 133 8.73 -8.30 20.45
N ARG A 134 8.34 -7.03 20.38
CA ARG A 134 8.60 -6.04 21.42
C ARG A 134 7.30 -5.62 22.07
N VAL A 135 7.32 -5.33 23.36
CA VAL A 135 6.16 -4.81 24.10
C VAL A 135 5.58 -3.57 23.40
N ILE A 136 6.44 -2.74 22.82
CA ILE A 136 6.05 -1.54 22.08
C ILE A 136 5.18 -1.86 20.85
N ASP A 137 5.35 -3.00 20.22
CA ASP A 137 4.55 -3.43 19.06
C ASP A 137 3.12 -3.80 19.48
N THR A 138 2.98 -4.43 20.64
CA THR A 138 1.67 -4.73 21.27
C THR A 138 0.97 -3.43 21.67
N ILE A 139 1.69 -2.49 22.30
CA ILE A 139 1.16 -1.17 22.66
C ILE A 139 0.69 -0.43 21.42
N PHE A 140 1.47 -0.45 20.35
CA PHE A 140 1.09 0.18 19.08
C PHE A 140 -0.19 -0.43 18.50
N THR A 141 -0.23 -1.74 18.34
CA THR A 141 -1.38 -2.42 17.73
C THR A 141 -2.65 -2.18 18.55
N THR A 142 -2.55 -2.26 19.89
CA THR A 142 -3.68 -1.99 20.79
C THR A 142 -4.11 -0.52 20.73
N SER A 143 -3.17 0.41 20.68
CA SER A 143 -3.46 1.83 20.56
C SER A 143 -4.16 2.14 19.23
N VAL A 144 -3.65 1.59 18.11
CA VAL A 144 -4.28 1.77 16.78
C VAL A 144 -5.68 1.18 16.77
N ALA A 145 -5.88 -0.01 17.31
CA ALA A 145 -7.20 -0.64 17.43
C ALA A 145 -8.18 0.23 18.24
N THR A 146 -7.72 0.78 19.36
CA THR A 146 -8.51 1.68 20.21
C THR A 146 -8.86 2.97 19.46
N PHE A 147 -7.89 3.59 18.83
CA PHE A 147 -8.11 4.83 18.06
C PHE A 147 -9.05 4.61 16.88
N VAL A 148 -8.86 3.53 16.11
CA VAL A 148 -9.75 3.18 15.00
C VAL A 148 -11.17 2.94 15.51
N SER A 149 -11.35 2.21 16.62
CA SER A 149 -12.67 2.01 17.24
C SER A 149 -13.32 3.32 17.65
N LEU A 150 -12.58 4.23 18.28
CA LEU A 150 -13.08 5.57 18.65
C LEU A 150 -13.45 6.42 17.42
N ILE A 151 -12.68 6.31 16.34
CA ILE A 151 -13.02 6.98 15.07
C ILE A 151 -14.33 6.43 14.52
N PHE A 152 -14.56 5.12 14.54
CA PHE A 152 -15.81 4.53 14.06
C PHE A 152 -17.01 4.88 14.93
N ILE A 153 -16.85 4.97 16.26
CA ILE A 153 -17.88 5.53 17.16
C ILE A 153 -18.18 6.97 16.78
N ASN A 154 -17.17 7.80 16.66
CA ASN A 154 -17.32 9.20 16.25
C ASN A 154 -17.97 9.32 14.88
N PHE A 155 -17.61 8.46 13.94
CA PHE A 155 -18.18 8.43 12.62
C PHE A 155 -19.68 8.12 12.66
N GLY A 156 -20.09 7.12 13.46
CA GLY A 156 -21.50 6.83 13.74
C GLY A 156 -22.24 8.00 14.35
N CYS A 157 -21.61 8.72 15.31
CA CYS A 157 -22.17 9.93 15.92
C CYS A 157 -22.31 11.10 14.93
N ALA A 158 -21.38 11.22 13.98
CA ALA A 158 -21.33 12.32 13.00
C ALA A 158 -22.22 12.09 11.77
N MET A 159 -22.71 10.86 11.56
CA MET A 159 -23.48 10.50 10.37
C MET A 159 -24.81 11.25 10.32
N HIS A 160 -24.94 12.17 9.37
CA HIS A 160 -26.14 12.98 9.22
C HIS A 160 -27.03 12.45 8.09
N TRP A 161 -27.94 11.55 8.43
CA TRP A 161 -28.81 10.85 7.49
C TRP A 161 -29.55 11.77 6.52
N PRO A 162 -30.13 12.93 6.92
CA PRO A 162 -30.76 13.85 5.98
C PRO A 162 -29.82 14.34 4.89
N THR A 163 -28.55 14.64 5.23
CA THR A 163 -27.53 15.03 4.23
C THR A 163 -27.24 13.89 3.28
N VAL A 164 -27.03 12.68 3.79
CA VAL A 164 -26.77 11.47 2.99
C VAL A 164 -27.93 11.22 2.02
N LEU A 165 -29.18 11.25 2.51
CA LEU A 165 -30.38 11.04 1.69
C LEU A 165 -30.58 12.14 0.64
N ASN A 166 -30.28 13.40 0.97
CA ASN A 166 -30.37 14.50 0.00
C ASN A 166 -29.32 14.41 -1.10
N VAL A 167 -28.12 13.92 -0.77
CA VAL A 167 -27.05 13.68 -1.75
C VAL A 167 -27.40 12.49 -2.65
N ILE A 168 -27.99 11.43 -2.09
CA ILE A 168 -28.47 10.27 -2.87
C ILE A 168 -29.58 10.64 -3.87
N LYS A 169 -30.39 11.66 -3.59
CA LYS A 169 -31.37 12.19 -4.56
C LYS A 169 -30.74 12.79 -5.82
N LYS A 170 -29.45 13.16 -5.75
CA LYS A 170 -28.63 13.58 -6.90
C LYS A 170 -27.51 12.56 -7.12
N PRO A 171 -27.83 11.37 -7.67
CA PRO A 171 -26.99 10.19 -7.56
C PRO A 171 -25.68 10.25 -8.37
N ILE A 172 -25.58 11.13 -9.37
CA ILE A 172 -24.43 11.17 -10.29
C ILE A 172 -23.11 11.37 -9.55
N GLY A 173 -23.02 12.37 -8.69
CA GLY A 173 -21.80 12.65 -7.91
C GLY A 173 -21.40 11.49 -7.00
N PRO A 174 -22.28 10.99 -6.12
CA PRO A 174 -22.00 9.82 -5.28
C PRO A 174 -21.65 8.56 -6.06
N LEU A 175 -22.32 8.30 -7.21
CA LEU A 175 -22.02 7.13 -8.04
C LEU A 175 -20.62 7.22 -8.67
N ILE A 176 -20.21 8.41 -9.15
CA ILE A 176 -18.84 8.60 -9.65
C ILE A 176 -17.83 8.34 -8.53
N GLY A 177 -18.08 8.87 -7.32
CA GLY A 177 -17.20 8.65 -6.18
C GLY A 177 -17.13 7.19 -5.75
N LEU A 178 -18.26 6.47 -5.68
CA LEU A 178 -18.29 5.04 -5.38
C LEU A 178 -17.59 4.21 -6.44
N ALA A 179 -17.83 4.51 -7.73
CA ALA A 179 -17.14 3.85 -8.83
C ALA A 179 -15.63 4.14 -8.80
N GLY A 180 -15.24 5.38 -8.53
CA GLY A 180 -13.86 5.76 -8.29
C GLY A 180 -13.24 4.95 -7.15
N GLN A 181 -13.90 4.91 -6.00
CA GLN A 181 -13.38 4.28 -4.80
C GLN A 181 -13.34 2.75 -4.87
N PHE A 182 -14.42 2.11 -5.34
CA PHE A 182 -14.56 0.66 -5.25
C PHE A 182 -14.47 -0.09 -6.58
N LEU A 183 -14.29 0.61 -7.70
CA LEU A 183 -14.00 -0.02 -8.98
C LEU A 183 -12.63 0.44 -9.49
N PHE A 184 -12.42 1.75 -9.66
CA PHE A 184 -11.18 2.26 -10.23
C PHE A 184 -9.98 2.02 -9.31
N MET A 185 -10.06 2.38 -8.02
CA MET A 185 -8.92 2.29 -7.10
C MET A 185 -8.41 0.85 -6.91
N PRO A 186 -9.27 -0.17 -6.64
CA PRO A 186 -8.81 -1.55 -6.52
C PRO A 186 -8.17 -2.09 -7.81
N LEU A 187 -8.79 -1.83 -8.97
CA LEU A 187 -8.27 -2.30 -10.25
C LEU A 187 -6.95 -1.62 -10.63
N MET A 188 -6.87 -0.31 -10.41
CA MET A 188 -5.67 0.48 -10.64
C MET A 188 -4.52 0.02 -9.76
N THR A 189 -4.74 -0.15 -8.45
CA THR A 189 -3.71 -0.60 -7.52
C THR A 189 -3.31 -2.05 -7.75
N PHE A 190 -4.24 -2.90 -8.20
CA PHE A 190 -3.92 -4.26 -8.64
C PHE A 190 -2.97 -4.22 -9.85
N GLY A 191 -3.31 -3.50 -10.92
CA GLY A 191 -2.49 -3.41 -12.13
C GLY A 191 -1.13 -2.76 -11.89
N LEU A 192 -1.11 -1.60 -11.20
CA LEU A 192 0.13 -0.92 -10.86
C LEU A 192 1.01 -1.74 -9.91
N GLY A 193 0.41 -2.52 -9.01
CA GLY A 193 1.15 -3.40 -8.11
C GLY A 193 2.00 -4.41 -8.86
N PHE A 194 1.48 -5.02 -9.92
CA PHE A 194 2.26 -5.94 -10.78
C PHE A 194 3.30 -5.20 -11.63
N LEU A 195 3.01 -3.97 -12.04
CA LEU A 195 3.93 -3.18 -12.85
C LEU A 195 5.13 -2.67 -12.03
N ILE A 196 4.87 -2.13 -10.83
CA ILE A 196 5.89 -1.50 -9.99
C ILE A 196 6.68 -2.53 -9.18
N PHE A 197 6.03 -3.59 -8.73
CA PHE A 197 6.60 -4.63 -7.87
C PHE A 197 6.52 -6.03 -8.51
N PRO A 198 7.15 -6.28 -9.68
CA PRO A 198 7.08 -7.59 -10.34
C PRO A 198 7.61 -8.73 -9.46
N ASP A 199 8.65 -8.45 -8.65
CA ASP A 199 9.35 -9.44 -7.84
C ASP A 199 9.08 -9.31 -6.33
N ASN A 200 8.23 -8.35 -5.92
CA ASN A 200 7.92 -8.13 -4.50
C ASN A 200 6.43 -8.27 -4.19
N PRO A 201 5.97 -9.50 -3.94
CA PRO A 201 4.55 -9.77 -3.71
C PRO A 201 4.00 -9.15 -2.42
N ALA A 202 4.83 -8.92 -1.38
CA ALA A 202 4.39 -8.26 -0.16
C ALA A 202 4.00 -6.80 -0.42
N MET A 203 4.81 -6.08 -1.22
CA MET A 203 4.50 -4.69 -1.60
C MET A 203 3.25 -4.60 -2.49
N ARG A 204 3.04 -5.58 -3.41
CA ARG A 204 1.79 -5.67 -4.18
C ARG A 204 0.58 -5.83 -3.28
N LEU A 205 0.69 -6.67 -2.26
CA LEU A 205 -0.39 -6.91 -1.31
C LEU A 205 -0.72 -5.64 -0.53
N GLY A 206 0.30 -4.95 0.01
CA GLY A 206 0.13 -3.66 0.68
C GLY A 206 -0.53 -2.60 -0.21
N MET A 207 -0.12 -2.53 -1.47
CA MET A 207 -0.69 -1.62 -2.46
C MET A 207 -2.16 -1.92 -2.76
N PHE A 208 -2.50 -3.19 -2.95
CA PHE A 208 -3.85 -3.64 -3.23
C PHE A 208 -4.79 -3.38 -2.05
N PHE A 209 -4.36 -3.68 -0.81
CA PHE A 209 -5.14 -3.39 0.40
C PHE A 209 -5.42 -1.90 0.55
N THR A 210 -4.43 -1.05 0.22
CA THR A 210 -4.60 0.40 0.25
C THR A 210 -5.66 0.86 -0.75
N GLY A 211 -5.66 0.32 -1.97
CA GLY A 211 -6.66 0.66 -2.99
C GLY A 211 -8.06 0.14 -2.71
N CYS A 212 -8.19 -0.96 -1.92
CA CYS A 212 -9.48 -1.50 -1.50
C CYS A 212 -10.04 -0.81 -0.25
N ALA A 213 -9.26 0.03 0.43
CA ALA A 213 -9.70 0.76 1.62
C ALA A 213 -10.79 1.79 1.26
N PRO A 214 -11.65 2.20 2.20
CA PRO A 214 -12.60 3.30 1.97
C PRO A 214 -11.90 4.65 1.85
N GLY A 215 -12.64 5.68 1.47
CA GLY A 215 -12.17 7.06 1.50
C GLY A 215 -11.76 7.50 2.91
N GLY A 216 -10.69 8.28 3.01
CA GLY A 216 -10.14 8.75 4.28
C GLY A 216 -10.78 10.04 4.75
N GLY A 217 -11.06 10.19 6.06
CA GLY A 217 -11.71 11.37 6.63
C GLY A 217 -10.96 12.71 6.43
N ALA A 218 -9.69 12.67 6.05
CA ALA A 218 -8.93 13.85 5.68
C ALA A 218 -9.44 14.51 4.38
N SER A 219 -10.19 13.79 3.54
CA SER A 219 -10.80 14.31 2.32
C SER A 219 -11.73 15.50 2.60
N ASN A 220 -12.49 15.44 3.69
CA ASN A 220 -13.40 16.51 4.09
C ASN A 220 -12.67 17.83 4.42
N ILE A 221 -11.51 17.71 5.07
CA ILE A 221 -10.68 18.88 5.43
C ILE A 221 -10.11 19.52 4.17
N TRP A 222 -9.53 18.72 3.27
CA TRP A 222 -8.96 19.21 2.02
C TRP A 222 -10.03 19.78 1.08
N THR A 223 -11.21 19.13 1.02
CA THR A 223 -12.36 19.64 0.24
C THR A 223 -12.77 21.02 0.74
N PHE A 224 -12.85 21.24 2.05
CA PHE A 224 -13.16 22.54 2.63
C PHE A 224 -12.07 23.59 2.31
N ILE A 225 -10.79 23.24 2.51
CA ILE A 225 -9.65 24.15 2.30
C ILE A 225 -9.55 24.60 0.85
N LEU A 226 -9.79 23.70 -0.11
CA LEU A 226 -9.65 23.95 -1.54
C LEU A 226 -10.93 24.48 -2.20
N GLY A 227 -12.03 24.67 -1.44
CA GLY A 227 -13.27 25.25 -1.95
C GLY A 227 -14.18 24.28 -2.69
N GLY A 228 -14.09 22.98 -2.39
CA GLY A 228 -14.99 21.95 -2.89
C GLY A 228 -16.32 21.89 -2.12
N ASN A 229 -17.26 21.06 -2.60
CA ASN A 229 -18.55 20.84 -1.95
C ASN A 229 -18.42 19.92 -0.72
N LEU A 230 -18.36 20.54 0.47
CA LEU A 230 -18.18 19.83 1.74
C LEU A 230 -19.36 18.88 2.05
N ASN A 231 -20.60 19.24 1.71
CA ASN A 231 -21.75 18.38 1.97
C ASN A 231 -21.70 17.08 1.15
N LEU A 232 -21.26 17.21 -0.12
CA LEU A 232 -21.03 16.04 -0.98
C LEU A 232 -19.89 15.18 -0.44
N SER A 233 -18.76 15.78 -0.03
CA SER A 233 -17.61 15.07 0.54
C SER A 233 -18.00 14.29 1.80
N LEU A 234 -18.68 14.94 2.77
CA LEU A 234 -19.14 14.29 4.00
C LEU A 234 -20.09 13.12 3.72
N ALA A 235 -21.02 13.31 2.77
CA ALA A 235 -21.95 12.23 2.40
C ALA A 235 -21.20 11.08 1.71
N MET A 236 -20.27 11.37 0.81
CA MET A 236 -19.49 10.35 0.10
C MET A 236 -18.59 9.56 1.06
N THR A 237 -17.91 10.21 2.01
CA THR A 237 -17.13 9.53 3.06
C THR A 237 -18.03 8.61 3.87
N SER A 238 -19.26 9.05 4.20
CA SER A 238 -20.22 8.23 4.94
C SER A 238 -20.65 7.00 4.14
N ILE A 239 -21.03 7.19 2.88
CA ILE A 239 -21.45 6.12 1.98
C ILE A 239 -20.28 5.17 1.71
N SER A 240 -19.11 5.69 1.42
CA SER A 240 -17.87 4.93 1.16
C SER A 240 -17.51 4.06 2.37
N THR A 241 -17.55 4.60 3.58
CA THR A 241 -17.25 3.83 4.79
C THR A 241 -18.23 2.69 5.00
N LEU A 242 -19.54 2.93 4.83
CA LEU A 242 -20.55 1.87 4.93
C LEU A 242 -20.37 0.81 3.82
N ALA A 243 -20.16 1.26 2.60
CA ALA A 243 -19.98 0.38 1.44
C ALA A 243 -18.73 -0.49 1.57
N SER A 244 -17.67 0.01 2.24
CA SER A 244 -16.42 -0.72 2.41
C SER A 244 -16.56 -2.04 3.17
N PHE A 245 -17.55 -2.17 4.08
CA PHE A 245 -17.81 -3.42 4.79
C PHE A 245 -18.20 -4.57 3.84
N GLY A 246 -18.75 -4.26 2.67
CA GLY A 246 -19.04 -5.24 1.62
C GLY A 246 -17.97 -5.29 0.54
N PHE A 247 -17.57 -4.13 -0.01
CA PHE A 247 -16.68 -4.08 -1.16
C PHE A 247 -15.24 -4.47 -0.83
N MET A 248 -14.72 -4.07 0.33
CA MET A 248 -13.34 -4.42 0.69
C MET A 248 -13.14 -5.93 0.83
N PRO A 249 -13.96 -6.69 1.60
CA PRO A 249 -13.88 -8.14 1.61
C PRO A 249 -14.10 -8.76 0.24
N ALA A 250 -15.07 -8.24 -0.55
CA ALA A 250 -15.34 -8.76 -1.89
C ALA A 250 -14.09 -8.69 -2.79
N TRP A 251 -13.36 -7.57 -2.77
CA TRP A 251 -12.10 -7.44 -3.51
C TRP A 251 -10.99 -8.32 -2.96
N LEU A 252 -10.84 -8.39 -1.63
CA LEU A 252 -9.82 -9.22 -1.01
C LEU A 252 -10.07 -10.72 -1.25
N PHE A 253 -11.34 -11.14 -1.33
CA PHE A 253 -11.73 -12.53 -1.59
C PHE A 253 -11.83 -12.88 -3.08
N SER A 254 -11.77 -11.91 -3.97
CA SER A 254 -11.71 -12.11 -5.42
C SER A 254 -10.29 -11.90 -5.96
N LEU A 255 -9.98 -10.71 -6.47
CA LEU A 255 -8.64 -10.40 -7.01
C LEU A 255 -7.53 -10.51 -5.97
N GLY A 256 -7.83 -10.29 -4.70
CA GLY A 256 -6.89 -10.50 -3.60
C GLY A 256 -6.31 -11.92 -3.57
N GLN A 257 -7.10 -12.95 -3.91
CA GLN A 257 -6.61 -14.34 -3.98
C GLN A 257 -5.40 -14.48 -4.92
N VAL A 258 -5.41 -13.75 -6.05
CA VAL A 258 -4.29 -13.78 -7.00
C VAL A 258 -3.04 -13.19 -6.36
N VAL A 259 -3.19 -12.05 -5.65
CA VAL A 259 -2.08 -11.37 -4.97
C VAL A 259 -1.53 -12.22 -3.82
N PHE A 260 -2.41 -12.81 -3.02
CA PHE A 260 -2.05 -13.71 -1.91
C PHE A 260 -1.31 -14.95 -2.41
N ARG A 261 -1.82 -15.60 -3.47
CA ARG A 261 -1.17 -16.79 -4.07
C ARG A 261 0.23 -16.48 -4.56
N ASN A 262 0.41 -15.32 -5.22
CA ASN A 262 1.73 -14.88 -5.67
C ASN A 262 2.70 -14.56 -4.53
N ALA A 263 2.17 -14.25 -3.34
CA ALA A 263 2.95 -14.02 -2.13
C ALA A 263 3.22 -15.32 -1.33
N ASN A 264 2.70 -16.46 -1.77
CA ASN A 264 2.68 -17.72 -1.01
C ASN A 264 2.05 -17.58 0.38
N ILE A 265 1.04 -16.70 0.49
CA ILE A 265 0.31 -16.44 1.74
C ILE A 265 -1.10 -17.02 1.61
N VAL A 266 -1.53 -17.76 2.62
CA VAL A 266 -2.92 -18.24 2.71
C VAL A 266 -3.81 -17.05 3.06
N VAL A 267 -4.93 -16.88 2.30
CA VAL A 267 -5.89 -15.80 2.56
C VAL A 267 -6.49 -15.95 3.95
N PRO A 268 -6.31 -14.99 4.86
CA PRO A 268 -6.79 -15.10 6.23
C PRO A 268 -8.28 -14.71 6.35
N TYR A 269 -9.17 -15.45 5.71
CA TYR A 269 -10.61 -15.16 5.63
C TYR A 269 -11.24 -14.84 6.98
N THR A 270 -10.98 -15.67 7.99
CA THR A 270 -11.54 -15.49 9.34
C THR A 270 -11.09 -14.18 9.96
N ARG A 271 -9.81 -13.84 9.87
CA ARG A 271 -9.27 -12.58 10.43
C ARG A 271 -9.85 -11.37 9.72
N ILE A 272 -9.96 -11.40 8.38
CA ILE A 272 -10.56 -10.32 7.61
C ILE A 272 -12.05 -10.16 7.98
N ALA A 273 -12.82 -11.26 8.08
CA ALA A 273 -14.21 -11.22 8.49
C ALA A 273 -14.39 -10.70 9.92
N THR A 274 -13.57 -11.17 10.86
CA THR A 274 -13.59 -10.70 12.27
C THR A 274 -13.26 -9.21 12.37
N PHE A 275 -12.31 -8.74 11.55
CA PHE A 275 -11.99 -7.31 11.47
C PHE A 275 -13.19 -6.48 11.03
N VAL A 276 -13.87 -6.89 9.96
CA VAL A 276 -15.05 -6.18 9.42
C VAL A 276 -16.15 -6.12 10.47
N VAL A 277 -16.47 -7.25 11.13
CA VAL A 277 -17.45 -7.30 12.22
C VAL A 277 -17.00 -6.44 13.40
N GLY A 278 -15.71 -6.49 13.74
CA GLY A 278 -15.12 -5.69 14.82
C GLY A 278 -15.26 -4.18 14.60
N LEU A 279 -15.24 -3.70 13.35
CA LEU A 279 -15.49 -2.30 13.03
C LEU A 279 -16.98 -1.91 13.00
N LEU A 280 -17.86 -2.86 12.69
CA LEU A 280 -19.32 -2.62 12.71
C LEU A 280 -19.83 -2.34 14.13
N VAL A 281 -19.25 -2.99 15.15
CA VAL A 281 -19.66 -2.80 16.55
C VAL A 281 -19.47 -1.35 17.01
N PRO A 282 -18.27 -0.74 16.93
CA PRO A 282 -18.08 0.66 17.33
C PRO A 282 -18.91 1.63 16.46
N LEU A 283 -19.08 1.36 15.18
CA LEU A 283 -19.97 2.15 14.32
C LEU A 283 -21.43 2.09 14.82
N GLY A 284 -21.91 0.90 15.16
CA GLY A 284 -23.27 0.69 15.72
C GLY A 284 -23.45 1.40 17.05
N ILE A 285 -22.42 1.39 17.93
CA ILE A 285 -22.41 2.15 19.19
C ILE A 285 -22.57 3.64 18.89
N GLY A 286 -21.83 4.20 17.93
CA GLY A 286 -21.92 5.60 17.53
C GLY A 286 -23.30 6.00 17.01
N LEU A 287 -23.91 5.17 16.17
CA LEU A 287 -25.28 5.35 15.68
C LEU A 287 -26.32 5.27 16.83
N GLY A 288 -26.12 4.35 17.77
CA GLY A 288 -26.95 4.26 18.98
C GLY A 288 -26.82 5.50 19.86
N MET A 289 -25.60 6.00 20.07
CA MET A 289 -25.35 7.24 20.82
C MET A 289 -26.05 8.43 20.18
N GLN A 290 -26.05 8.54 18.86
CA GLN A 290 -26.76 9.60 18.14
C GLN A 290 -28.27 9.59 18.45
N LYS A 291 -28.86 8.39 18.58
CA LYS A 291 -30.30 8.22 18.86
C LYS A 291 -30.65 8.42 20.34
N TRP A 292 -29.87 7.81 21.25
CA TRP A 292 -30.22 7.71 22.67
C TRP A 292 -29.54 8.76 23.53
N THR A 293 -28.34 9.23 23.14
CA THR A 293 -27.54 10.21 23.91
C THR A 293 -27.03 11.35 23.02
N PRO A 294 -27.93 12.19 22.45
CA PRO A 294 -27.51 13.18 21.43
C PRO A 294 -26.51 14.23 21.96
N ARG A 295 -26.53 14.53 23.29
CA ARG A 295 -25.54 15.44 23.89
C ARG A 295 -24.13 14.85 23.85
N LEU A 296 -24.00 13.56 24.16
CA LEU A 296 -22.72 12.85 24.10
C LEU A 296 -22.24 12.67 22.67
N ALA A 297 -23.15 12.36 21.72
CA ALA A 297 -22.84 12.30 20.32
C ALA A 297 -22.31 13.66 19.79
N ALA A 298 -22.94 14.76 20.14
CA ALA A 298 -22.48 16.10 19.76
C ALA A 298 -21.08 16.44 20.33
N PHE A 299 -20.80 16.01 21.56
CA PHE A 299 -19.46 16.13 22.15
C PHE A 299 -18.43 15.30 21.35
N MET A 300 -18.72 14.05 21.03
CA MET A 300 -17.87 13.17 20.22
C MET A 300 -17.58 13.77 18.84
N VAL A 301 -18.60 14.30 18.16
CA VAL A 301 -18.43 14.99 16.85
C VAL A 301 -17.53 16.21 16.96
N ARG A 302 -17.61 16.97 18.06
CA ARG A 302 -16.76 18.14 18.29
C ARG A 302 -15.29 17.80 18.40
N ILE A 303 -14.97 16.69 19.06
CA ILE A 303 -13.57 16.22 19.22
C ILE A 303 -13.05 15.42 18.02
N LEU A 304 -13.92 14.98 17.08
CA LEU A 304 -13.55 14.17 15.94
C LEU A 304 -12.40 14.77 15.10
N LYS A 305 -12.46 16.08 14.84
CA LYS A 305 -11.44 16.78 14.04
C LYS A 305 -10.05 16.70 14.68
N GLY A 306 -9.97 16.98 15.98
CA GLY A 306 -8.73 16.88 16.73
C GLY A 306 -8.25 15.44 16.82
N PHE A 307 -9.16 14.50 17.06
CA PHE A 307 -8.85 13.09 17.26
C PHE A 307 -8.29 12.41 16.01
N SER A 308 -8.88 12.66 14.83
CA SER A 308 -8.38 12.13 13.56
C SER A 308 -6.98 12.66 13.22
N THR A 309 -6.72 13.93 13.49
CA THR A 309 -5.40 14.54 13.31
C THR A 309 -4.39 13.95 14.30
N THR A 310 -4.78 13.77 15.56
CA THR A 310 -3.95 13.17 16.60
C THR A 310 -3.59 11.72 16.24
N LEU A 311 -4.56 10.94 15.75
CA LEU A 311 -4.27 9.57 15.29
C LEU A 311 -3.28 9.56 14.13
N LEU A 312 -3.47 10.41 13.14
CA LEU A 312 -2.56 10.49 12.00
C LEU A 312 -1.14 10.83 12.46
N LEU A 313 -1.00 11.84 13.31
CA LEU A 313 0.29 12.22 13.89
C LEU A 313 0.87 11.10 14.75
N PHE A 314 0.06 10.44 15.57
CA PHE A 314 0.47 9.29 16.38
C PHE A 314 1.02 8.16 15.49
N ILE A 315 0.29 7.79 14.43
CA ILE A 315 0.73 6.73 13.49
C ILE A 315 2.06 7.14 12.84
N ILE A 316 2.19 8.39 12.37
CA ILE A 316 3.40 8.87 11.71
C ILE A 316 4.57 8.91 12.68
N ILE A 317 4.42 9.53 13.84
CA ILE A 317 5.49 9.65 14.85
C ILE A 317 5.90 8.26 15.33
N PHE A 318 4.91 7.41 15.62
CA PHE A 318 5.18 6.07 16.09
C PHE A 318 5.85 5.21 15.01
N ALA A 319 5.40 5.31 13.75
CA ALA A 319 6.04 4.65 12.62
C ALA A 319 7.51 5.09 12.48
N ILE A 320 7.79 6.39 12.63
CA ILE A 320 9.16 6.92 12.57
C ILE A 320 10.00 6.41 13.75
N VAL A 321 9.52 6.55 14.98
CA VAL A 321 10.31 6.27 16.20
C VAL A 321 10.55 4.77 16.40
N THR A 322 9.55 3.93 16.11
CA THR A 322 9.64 2.49 16.40
C THR A 322 10.02 1.63 15.23
N ASN A 323 9.88 2.14 14.00
CA ASN A 323 10.05 1.39 12.78
C ASN A 323 10.98 2.12 11.80
N LEU A 324 12.08 2.71 12.27
CA LEU A 324 13.09 3.32 11.41
C LEU A 324 13.57 2.39 10.30
N TYR A 325 13.62 1.07 10.56
CA TYR A 325 13.94 0.06 9.55
C TYR A 325 12.95 0.05 8.36
N ILE A 326 11.70 0.53 8.54
CA ILE A 326 10.75 0.66 7.42
C ILE A 326 11.28 1.64 6.38
N PHE A 327 12.01 2.68 6.80
CA PHE A 327 12.61 3.66 5.88
C PHE A 327 13.77 3.07 5.08
N GLU A 328 14.45 2.03 5.57
CA GLU A 328 15.44 1.28 4.79
C GLU A 328 14.79 0.53 3.62
N LEU A 329 13.50 0.19 3.75
CA LEU A 329 12.70 -0.40 2.68
C LEU A 329 12.19 0.63 1.67
N PHE A 330 12.33 1.96 1.93
CA PHE A 330 11.83 3.00 1.04
C PHE A 330 12.67 3.11 -0.22
N THR A 331 12.40 2.23 -1.16
CA THR A 331 12.94 2.30 -2.52
C THR A 331 12.18 3.32 -3.36
N TRP A 332 12.74 3.71 -4.51
CA TRP A 332 12.04 4.59 -5.45
C TRP A 332 10.69 4.03 -5.90
N GLN A 333 10.56 2.70 -6.01
CA GLN A 333 9.29 2.04 -6.36
C GLN A 333 8.21 2.30 -5.31
N ILE A 334 8.56 2.29 -4.02
CA ILE A 334 7.63 2.55 -2.92
C ILE A 334 7.17 4.01 -2.93
N ILE A 335 8.08 4.94 -3.24
CA ILE A 335 7.74 6.36 -3.39
C ILE A 335 6.77 6.54 -4.56
N VAL A 336 7.07 5.93 -5.72
CA VAL A 336 6.19 5.99 -6.90
C VAL A 336 4.84 5.35 -6.63
N ALA A 337 4.78 4.22 -5.92
CA ALA A 337 3.52 3.59 -5.51
C ALA A 337 2.72 4.48 -4.55
N GLY A 338 3.40 5.06 -3.55
CA GLY A 338 2.79 5.97 -2.59
C GLY A 338 2.24 7.25 -3.22
N MET A 339 2.89 7.77 -4.26
CA MET A 339 2.40 8.88 -5.09
C MET A 339 1.28 8.41 -6.04
N GLY A 340 1.48 7.29 -6.70
CA GLY A 340 0.58 6.79 -7.74
C GLY A 340 -0.83 6.54 -7.22
N ILE A 341 -0.96 5.96 -6.03
CA ILE A 341 -2.27 5.65 -5.43
C ILE A 341 -3.12 6.93 -5.31
N PRO A 342 -2.75 7.96 -4.52
CA PRO A 342 -3.60 9.12 -4.34
C PRO A 342 -3.66 10.02 -5.59
N TRP A 343 -2.54 10.23 -6.28
CA TRP A 343 -2.50 11.20 -7.38
C TRP A 343 -3.30 10.74 -8.60
N LEU A 344 -3.25 9.46 -8.95
CA LEU A 344 -4.10 8.90 -10.01
C LEU A 344 -5.57 8.88 -9.57
N GLY A 345 -5.85 8.64 -8.29
CA GLY A 345 -7.19 8.77 -7.73
C GLY A 345 -7.75 10.19 -7.88
N TYR A 346 -6.94 11.24 -7.53
CA TYR A 346 -7.33 12.64 -7.73
C TYR A 346 -7.60 12.94 -9.20
N LEU A 347 -6.69 12.53 -10.08
CA LEU A 347 -6.82 12.78 -11.52
C LEU A 347 -8.06 12.11 -12.08
N ALA A 348 -8.24 10.83 -11.83
CA ALA A 348 -9.37 10.06 -12.33
C ALA A 348 -10.71 10.59 -11.81
N GLY A 349 -10.81 10.84 -10.49
CA GLY A 349 -12.01 11.41 -9.88
C GLY A 349 -12.38 12.76 -10.48
N TYR A 350 -11.39 13.65 -10.68
CA TYR A 350 -11.63 14.95 -11.29
C TYR A 350 -12.04 14.85 -12.76
N VAL A 351 -11.28 14.11 -13.57
CA VAL A 351 -11.54 13.97 -15.01
C VAL A 351 -12.90 13.34 -15.26
N VAL A 352 -13.22 12.21 -14.60
CA VAL A 352 -14.52 11.55 -14.76
C VAL A 352 -15.66 12.46 -14.35
N SER A 353 -15.52 13.18 -13.22
CA SER A 353 -16.54 14.13 -12.77
C SER A 353 -16.78 15.24 -13.79
N ARG A 354 -15.70 15.80 -14.38
CA ARG A 354 -15.83 16.86 -15.40
C ARG A 354 -16.44 16.33 -16.69
N LEU A 355 -16.09 15.11 -17.11
CA LEU A 355 -16.72 14.44 -18.25
C LEU A 355 -18.21 14.19 -18.03
N CYS A 356 -18.61 13.86 -16.79
CA CYS A 356 -20.01 13.73 -16.35
C CYS A 356 -20.67 15.10 -16.08
N ARG A 357 -20.05 16.21 -16.49
CA ARG A 357 -20.57 17.59 -16.39
C ARG A 357 -20.89 18.04 -14.96
N GLN A 358 -20.19 17.49 -13.96
CA GLN A 358 -20.35 17.95 -12.58
C GLN A 358 -19.79 19.38 -12.41
N PRO A 359 -20.40 20.21 -11.56
CA PRO A 359 -19.86 21.52 -11.17
C PRO A 359 -18.42 21.38 -10.63
N HIS A 360 -17.62 22.44 -10.76
CA HIS A 360 -16.21 22.39 -10.33
C HIS A 360 -16.05 22.01 -8.84
N ALA A 361 -16.90 22.57 -7.97
CA ALA A 361 -16.87 22.28 -6.53
C ALA A 361 -17.19 20.80 -6.23
N ASP A 362 -18.15 20.20 -6.97
CA ASP A 362 -18.50 18.79 -6.83
C ASP A 362 -17.38 17.89 -7.39
N ALA A 363 -16.85 18.24 -8.57
CA ALA A 363 -15.74 17.51 -9.18
C ALA A 363 -14.49 17.53 -8.29
N LEU A 364 -14.22 18.64 -7.61
CA LEU A 364 -13.12 18.75 -6.66
C LEU A 364 -13.36 17.86 -5.43
N ALA A 365 -14.58 17.85 -4.88
CA ALA A 365 -14.94 16.98 -3.76
C ALA A 365 -14.80 15.48 -4.12
N ILE A 366 -15.30 15.07 -5.29
CA ILE A 366 -15.19 13.70 -5.80
C ILE A 366 -13.73 13.29 -6.04
N SER A 367 -12.96 14.19 -6.63
CA SER A 367 -11.52 14.00 -6.87
C SER A 367 -10.77 13.71 -5.56
N ILE A 368 -10.97 14.60 -4.58
CA ILE A 368 -10.29 14.49 -3.28
C ILE A 368 -10.72 13.23 -2.53
N GLU A 369 -12.01 12.90 -2.55
CA GLU A 369 -12.53 11.69 -1.90
C GLU A 369 -11.97 10.42 -2.53
N THR A 370 -11.90 10.35 -3.87
CA THR A 370 -11.37 9.19 -4.58
C THR A 370 -9.87 8.99 -4.32
N GLY A 371 -9.10 10.06 -4.22
CA GLY A 371 -7.65 9.94 -4.05
C GLY A 371 -7.21 9.73 -2.61
N ILE A 372 -7.93 10.25 -1.61
CA ILE A 372 -7.56 10.11 -0.19
C ILE A 372 -8.08 8.78 0.35
N GLN A 373 -7.16 7.83 0.48
CA GLN A 373 -7.46 6.51 1.04
C GLN A 373 -7.38 6.49 2.56
N ASN A 374 -8.20 5.66 3.20
CA ASN A 374 -8.10 5.39 4.64
C ASN A 374 -6.94 4.43 4.92
N THR A 375 -5.73 4.97 4.84
CA THR A 375 -4.48 4.22 5.06
C THR A 375 -4.40 3.61 6.46
N GLY A 376 -5.06 4.23 7.46
CA GLY A 376 -5.15 3.68 8.82
C GLY A 376 -5.86 2.33 8.87
N ILE A 377 -6.99 2.20 8.15
CA ILE A 377 -7.70 0.91 8.02
C ILE A 377 -6.83 -0.10 7.29
N ALA A 378 -6.18 0.29 6.20
CA ALA A 378 -5.31 -0.60 5.43
C ALA A 378 -4.15 -1.13 6.29
N ILE A 379 -3.44 -0.27 7.01
CA ILE A 379 -2.32 -0.63 7.90
C ILE A 379 -2.81 -1.55 9.01
N PHE A 380 -3.93 -1.20 9.66
CA PHE A 380 -4.45 -1.99 10.77
C PHE A 380 -4.89 -3.39 10.29
N LEU A 381 -5.60 -3.46 9.16
CA LEU A 381 -6.06 -4.75 8.62
C LEU A 381 -4.87 -5.63 8.22
N LEU A 382 -3.83 -5.09 7.57
CA LEU A 382 -2.63 -5.83 7.19
C LEU A 382 -1.92 -6.40 8.43
N ARG A 383 -1.73 -5.58 9.47
CA ARG A 383 -1.09 -6.03 10.72
C ARG A 383 -1.93 -7.04 11.50
N TYR A 384 -3.25 -6.90 11.47
CA TYR A 384 -4.15 -7.83 12.16
C TYR A 384 -4.31 -9.16 11.41
N ALA A 385 -4.42 -9.10 10.08
CA ALA A 385 -4.72 -10.27 9.27
C ALA A 385 -3.48 -11.14 9.01
N LEU A 386 -2.30 -10.53 8.84
CA LEU A 386 -1.09 -11.23 8.44
C LEU A 386 -0.20 -11.55 9.65
N GLY A 387 0.60 -12.60 9.52
CA GLY A 387 1.70 -12.91 10.42
C GLY A 387 2.98 -12.17 10.03
N GLN A 388 4.01 -12.24 10.88
CA GLN A 388 5.35 -11.77 10.54
C GLN A 388 6.02 -12.71 9.53
N PRO A 389 6.83 -12.21 8.61
CA PRO A 389 7.24 -10.81 8.39
C PRO A 389 6.29 -9.98 7.53
N GLU A 390 5.25 -10.58 6.92
CA GLU A 390 4.36 -9.93 5.96
C GLU A 390 3.57 -8.79 6.60
N ALA A 391 3.19 -8.91 7.88
CA ALA A 391 2.50 -7.86 8.62
C ALA A 391 3.25 -6.52 8.61
N ASP A 392 4.57 -6.55 8.70
CA ASP A 392 5.41 -5.35 8.66
C ASP A 392 5.72 -4.91 7.23
N LEU A 393 6.14 -5.83 6.37
CA LEU A 393 6.52 -5.52 4.98
C LEU A 393 5.39 -4.89 4.18
N THR A 394 4.18 -5.44 4.29
CA THR A 394 3.03 -4.97 3.51
C THR A 394 2.56 -3.58 3.92
N THR A 395 2.88 -3.12 5.15
CA THR A 395 2.45 -1.79 5.64
C THR A 395 3.28 -0.64 5.09
N VAL A 396 4.41 -0.90 4.46
CA VAL A 396 5.31 0.14 3.91
C VAL A 396 4.61 0.97 2.84
N VAL A 397 3.87 0.33 1.92
CA VAL A 397 3.16 1.03 0.84
C VAL A 397 2.04 1.94 1.37
N PRO A 398 1.12 1.51 2.25
CA PRO A 398 0.12 2.43 2.80
C PRO A 398 0.73 3.55 3.65
N VAL A 399 1.87 3.33 4.34
CA VAL A 399 2.60 4.41 5.03
C VAL A 399 3.14 5.43 4.02
N SER A 400 3.78 4.98 2.93
CA SER A 400 4.22 5.86 1.85
C SER A 400 3.05 6.63 1.23
N CYS A 401 1.91 5.97 0.99
CA CYS A 401 0.69 6.61 0.50
C CYS A 401 0.20 7.71 1.44
N ALA A 402 0.18 7.47 2.76
CA ALA A 402 -0.21 8.48 3.75
C ALA A 402 0.68 9.74 3.70
N ILE A 403 2.00 9.54 3.54
CA ILE A 403 2.97 10.64 3.43
C ILE A 403 2.79 11.43 2.13
N MET A 404 2.52 10.75 1.01
CA MET A 404 2.44 11.38 -0.31
C MET A 404 1.05 11.97 -0.63
N THR A 405 0.02 11.59 0.09
CA THR A 405 -1.37 12.07 -0.08
C THR A 405 -1.51 13.59 0.00
N PRO A 406 -0.96 14.33 1.01
CA PRO A 406 -1.17 15.76 1.13
C PRO A 406 -0.35 16.60 0.14
N VAL A 407 0.65 16.03 -0.52
CA VAL A 407 1.61 16.78 -1.35
C VAL A 407 0.92 17.58 -2.46
N PRO A 408 0.10 17.00 -3.37
CA PRO A 408 -0.54 17.77 -4.44
C PRO A 408 -1.60 18.74 -3.91
N MET A 409 -2.31 18.37 -2.83
CA MET A 409 -3.32 19.24 -2.22
C MET A 409 -2.67 20.49 -1.62
N THR A 410 -1.53 20.32 -0.93
CA THR A 410 -0.72 21.43 -0.41
C THR A 410 -0.21 22.34 -1.53
N ALA A 411 0.28 21.74 -2.64
CA ALA A 411 0.73 22.52 -3.81
C ALA A 411 -0.41 23.35 -4.41
N ILE A 412 -1.61 22.76 -4.58
CA ILE A 412 -2.79 23.48 -5.07
C ILE A 412 -3.19 24.59 -4.10
N PHE A 413 -3.17 24.34 -2.80
CA PHE A 413 -3.47 25.35 -1.78
C PHE A 413 -2.49 26.52 -1.84
N ILE A 414 -1.19 26.26 -1.92
CA ILE A 414 -0.16 27.31 -2.06
C ILE A 414 -0.39 28.12 -3.34
N TYR A 415 -0.64 27.43 -4.47
CA TYR A 415 -0.95 28.09 -5.73
C TYR A 415 -2.18 29.02 -5.62
N GLN A 416 -3.27 28.55 -4.99
CA GLN A 416 -4.48 29.37 -4.78
C GLN A 416 -4.18 30.60 -3.92
N LYS A 417 -3.35 30.46 -2.87
CA LYS A 417 -2.95 31.59 -2.00
C LYS A 417 -2.09 32.61 -2.74
N ILE A 418 -1.11 32.15 -3.52
CA ILE A 418 -0.27 33.05 -4.33
C ILE A 418 -1.12 33.79 -5.36
N LYS A 419 -1.99 33.07 -6.08
CA LYS A 419 -2.89 33.68 -7.06
C LYS A 419 -3.79 34.73 -6.43
N ALA A 420 -4.37 34.45 -5.27
CA ALA A 420 -5.21 35.41 -4.54
C ALA A 420 -4.41 36.65 -4.12
N CYS A 421 -3.18 36.48 -3.64
CA CYS A 421 -2.29 37.59 -3.26
C CYS A 421 -1.94 38.48 -4.47
N VAL A 422 -1.58 37.90 -5.61
CA VAL A 422 -1.26 38.61 -6.85
C VAL A 422 -2.48 39.39 -7.37
N VAL A 423 -3.66 38.76 -7.40
CA VAL A 423 -4.90 39.41 -7.84
C VAL A 423 -5.28 40.57 -6.92
N ASN A 424 -5.16 40.43 -5.61
CA ASN A 424 -5.45 41.51 -4.66
C ASN A 424 -4.45 42.67 -4.79
N ARG A 425 -3.15 42.36 -5.01
CA ARG A 425 -2.13 43.40 -5.24
C ARG A 425 -2.43 44.21 -6.51
N GLY A 426 -2.78 43.54 -7.61
CA GLY A 426 -3.16 44.25 -8.84
C GLY A 426 -4.46 45.04 -8.75
N LYS A 427 -5.38 44.69 -7.82
CA LYS A 427 -6.55 45.50 -7.52
C LYS A 427 -6.19 46.77 -6.72
N HIS A 428 -5.28 46.67 -5.74
CA HIS A 428 -4.79 47.82 -5.00
C HIS A 428 -4.03 48.79 -5.91
N GLU A 429 -3.15 48.31 -6.78
CA GLU A 429 -2.40 49.12 -7.73
C GLU A 429 -3.35 49.87 -8.69
N LYS A 430 -4.45 49.25 -9.17
CA LYS A 430 -5.45 49.94 -10.02
C LYS A 430 -6.26 50.97 -9.28
N ILE A 431 -6.60 50.74 -8.02
CA ILE A 431 -7.33 51.75 -7.19
C ILE A 431 -6.41 52.96 -6.92
N ASP A 432 -5.13 52.72 -6.68
CA ASP A 432 -4.16 53.79 -6.46
C ASP A 432 -3.88 54.61 -7.75
N GLU A 433 -3.93 53.97 -8.94
CA GLU A 433 -3.87 54.67 -10.25
C GLU A 433 -5.13 55.48 -10.53
N GLU A 434 -6.32 54.98 -10.24
CA GLU A 434 -7.60 55.70 -10.41
C GLU A 434 -7.71 56.89 -9.44
N THR A 435 -7.17 56.76 -8.22
CA THR A 435 -7.20 57.84 -7.22
C THR A 435 -6.15 58.92 -7.47
N ASN A 436 -5.06 58.60 -8.17
CA ASN A 436 -3.96 59.53 -8.52
C ASN A 436 -4.09 60.14 -9.92
N THR A 437 -5.12 59.84 -10.70
CA THR A 437 -5.41 60.57 -11.94
C THR A 437 -5.86 61.99 -11.56
N PRO A 438 -5.14 63.05 -11.98
CA PRO A 438 -5.57 64.43 -11.69
C PRO A 438 -6.92 64.67 -12.35
N VAL A 439 -7.91 65.04 -11.54
CA VAL A 439 -9.21 65.49 -12.02
C VAL A 439 -8.94 66.63 -12.97
N SER A 440 -9.14 66.45 -14.27
CA SER A 440 -9.13 67.58 -15.23
C SER A 440 -10.23 68.57 -14.80
N GLU A 441 -9.82 69.73 -14.37
CA GLU A 441 -10.73 70.86 -14.08
C GLU A 441 -11.64 71.04 -15.28
N THR A 442 -12.89 70.65 -15.15
CA THR A 442 -13.95 71.12 -16.04
C THR A 442 -14.25 72.56 -15.70
N PRO A 443 -14.27 73.55 -16.67
CA PRO A 443 -14.54 74.93 -16.36
C PRO A 443 -15.94 75.07 -15.79
N GLU A 444 -16.03 75.80 -14.68
CA GLU A 444 -17.29 76.16 -14.02
C GLU A 444 -18.29 76.81 -15.00
N PRO A 445 -19.55 76.38 -15.03
CA PRO A 445 -20.60 77.14 -15.72
C PRO A 445 -20.92 78.41 -14.93
N ARG A 446 -20.75 79.60 -15.58
CA ARG A 446 -21.15 80.90 -15.05
C ARG A 446 -22.62 80.85 -14.65
N VAL A 447 -22.88 81.03 -13.34
CA VAL A 447 -24.21 81.19 -12.80
C VAL A 447 -24.68 82.65 -13.14
N ALA A 448 -25.71 82.73 -14.02
CA ALA A 448 -26.47 83.95 -14.22
C ALA A 448 -27.37 84.15 -12.99
N VAL A 449 -27.12 85.28 -12.28
CA VAL A 449 -27.99 85.80 -11.20
C VAL A 449 -29.30 86.27 -11.80
N ILE A 450 -30.41 85.56 -11.55
CA ILE A 450 -31.78 86.12 -11.71
C ILE A 450 -32.38 86.19 -10.31
N SER A 451 -32.52 87.45 -9.88
CA SER A 451 -33.33 87.89 -8.73
C SER A 451 -34.80 87.74 -9.09
N THR A 452 -35.57 87.03 -8.34
CA THR A 452 -36.98 87.41 -8.02
C THR A 452 -37.42 86.75 -6.73
N ALA A 453 -37.90 87.69 -5.88
CA ALA A 453 -38.61 87.43 -4.64
C ALA A 453 -40.01 86.82 -4.95
N ASP A 454 -40.65 86.41 -3.86
CA ASP A 454 -42.08 86.13 -3.59
C ASP A 454 -42.54 84.64 -3.80
N ALA A 455 -42.98 84.11 -2.79
CA ALA A 455 -44.23 83.98 -2.07
C ALA A 455 -44.33 82.56 -1.44
N ILE A 456 -44.32 82.50 -0.16
CA ILE A 456 -45.42 82.24 0.80
C ILE A 456 -46.44 81.18 0.33
N ASP A 457 -46.54 80.18 1.17
CA ASP A 457 -47.74 79.45 1.69
C ASP A 457 -48.11 78.05 1.23
N SER A 458 -48.35 77.30 2.26
CA SER A 458 -49.38 76.28 2.49
C SER A 458 -49.26 74.86 1.82
N LYS A 459 -49.04 73.91 2.55
CA LYS A 459 -49.79 72.88 3.26
C LYS A 459 -48.89 71.63 3.50
#